data_2b6b504689b105320ab8a357ae52122d
#
_entry.id   2b6b504689b105320ab8a357ae52122d
#
_cell.length_a   1.000
_cell.length_b   1.000
_cell.length_c   1.000
_cell.angle_alpha   90.00
_cell.angle_beta   90.00
_cell.angle_gamma   90.00
#
_symmetry.space_group_name_H-M   'P 1'
#
loop_
_entity.id
_entity.type
_entity.pdbx_description
1 polymer ?
#
loop_
_entity_poly.entity_id
_entity_poly.type
_entity_poly.pdbx_seq_one_letter_code
_entity_poly.pdbx_strand_id
1 'polypeptide(L)'
;NRLVHMMDSEIELQSELGKGSIFGFHVTLELAQDQEEVKKAEDHPLNVEGKRILIAEDNELNMEIITTILKDYKVIVESVYNGQEALDKIKASAPGYYDLIFMDIMMPVMDGLEATKEIRRLSRRDCQEIPIIAMSANAFDEDVKKSLASGMNGHLSKPIDLAKLEEVLLLISS
;
A
#
# COMPACT_ATOMS: atom_id res chain seq x y z
N ASN A 1 -14.56 -22.11 -11.90
CA ASN A 1 -16.01 -22.41 -11.74
C ASN A 1 -16.57 -22.03 -10.37
N ARG A 2 -15.88 -22.34 -9.26
CA ARG A 2 -16.45 -22.15 -7.91
C ARG A 2 -16.87 -20.71 -7.59
N LEU A 3 -16.08 -19.72 -8.01
CA LEU A 3 -16.40 -18.30 -7.80
C LEU A 3 -17.63 -17.86 -8.60
N VAL A 4 -17.74 -18.28 -9.86
CA VAL A 4 -18.87 -17.93 -10.72
C VAL A 4 -20.17 -18.58 -10.21
N HIS A 5 -20.11 -19.82 -9.73
CA HIS A 5 -21.26 -20.48 -9.08
C HIS A 5 -21.68 -19.79 -7.75
N MET A 6 -20.74 -19.22 -6.99
CA MET A 6 -21.07 -18.44 -5.77
C MET A 6 -21.78 -17.12 -6.10
N MET A 7 -21.76 -16.69 -7.38
CA MET A 7 -22.46 -15.51 -7.88
C MET A 7 -23.71 -15.87 -8.67
N ASP A 8 -24.26 -17.08 -8.44
CA ASP A 8 -25.42 -17.64 -9.14
C ASP A 8 -25.31 -17.54 -10.67
N SER A 9 -24.13 -17.80 -11.21
CA SER A 9 -23.83 -17.73 -12.62
C SER A 9 -23.10 -18.97 -13.11
N GLU A 10 -23.06 -19.15 -14.42
CA GLU A 10 -22.37 -20.22 -15.12
C GLU A 10 -21.38 -19.65 -16.14
N ILE A 11 -20.28 -20.40 -16.40
CA ILE A 11 -19.33 -20.02 -17.43
C ILE A 11 -19.81 -20.57 -18.77
N GLU A 12 -20.02 -19.68 -19.71
CA GLU A 12 -20.30 -20.01 -21.13
C GLU A 12 -18.99 -20.13 -21.89
N LEU A 13 -18.86 -21.19 -22.71
CA LEU A 13 -17.70 -21.40 -23.54
C LEU A 13 -18.16 -21.53 -25.01
N GLN A 14 -17.61 -20.68 -25.85
CA GLN A 14 -17.69 -20.80 -27.31
C GLN A 14 -16.28 -21.01 -27.84
N SER A 15 -16.06 -22.14 -28.57
CA SER A 15 -14.73 -22.47 -29.09
C SER A 15 -14.85 -23.07 -30.49
N GLU A 16 -14.02 -22.61 -31.43
CA GLU A 16 -13.91 -23.13 -32.78
C GLU A 16 -12.44 -23.40 -33.12
N LEU A 17 -12.16 -24.59 -33.58
CA LEU A 17 -10.80 -25.01 -33.93
C LEU A 17 -10.19 -24.08 -34.99
N GLY A 18 -9.03 -23.52 -34.70
CA GLY A 18 -8.31 -22.56 -35.54
C GLY A 18 -8.80 -21.10 -35.44
N LYS A 19 -9.87 -20.82 -34.72
CA LYS A 19 -10.38 -19.46 -34.50
C LYS A 19 -10.27 -18.97 -33.04
N GLY A 20 -10.05 -19.90 -32.08
CA GLY A 20 -9.89 -19.57 -30.69
C GLY A 20 -11.10 -19.87 -29.82
N SER A 21 -11.11 -19.39 -28.60
CA SER A 21 -12.15 -19.63 -27.60
C SER A 21 -12.57 -18.34 -26.92
N ILE A 22 -13.86 -18.21 -26.64
CA ILE A 22 -14.45 -17.11 -25.87
C ILE A 22 -15.01 -17.71 -24.58
N PHE A 23 -14.64 -17.17 -23.44
CA PHE A 23 -15.22 -17.49 -22.15
C PHE A 23 -16.03 -16.28 -21.68
N GLY A 24 -17.27 -16.50 -21.30
CA GLY A 24 -18.15 -15.46 -20.78
C GLY A 24 -18.89 -15.93 -19.54
N PHE A 25 -19.38 -15.00 -18.75
CA PHE A 25 -20.32 -15.26 -17.68
C PHE A 25 -21.17 -14.01 -17.45
N HIS A 26 -22.38 -14.19 -16.93
CA HIS A 26 -23.30 -13.10 -16.61
C HIS A 26 -23.41 -12.98 -15.10
N VAL A 27 -23.28 -11.76 -14.58
CA VAL A 27 -23.46 -11.46 -13.15
C VAL A 27 -24.61 -10.47 -12.99
N THR A 28 -25.57 -10.83 -12.15
CA THR A 28 -26.61 -9.90 -11.72
C THR A 28 -26.16 -9.27 -10.39
N LEU A 29 -25.90 -7.98 -10.40
CA LEU A 29 -25.55 -7.23 -9.20
C LEU A 29 -26.75 -6.36 -8.82
N GLU A 30 -27.10 -6.38 -7.54
CA GLU A 30 -28.03 -5.39 -7.01
C GLU A 30 -27.35 -4.00 -7.06
N LEU A 31 -28.09 -3.01 -7.57
CA LEU A 31 -27.60 -1.63 -7.47
C LEU A 31 -27.52 -1.28 -5.98
N ALA A 32 -26.34 -0.92 -5.52
CA ALA A 32 -26.20 -0.32 -4.20
C ALA A 32 -27.16 0.88 -4.16
N GLN A 33 -28.19 0.81 -3.33
CA GLN A 33 -28.94 2.02 -2.97
C GLN A 33 -27.90 2.96 -2.39
N ASP A 34 -27.90 4.23 -2.85
CA ASP A 34 -27.00 5.26 -2.36
C ASP A 34 -26.82 5.09 -0.85
N GLN A 35 -25.73 4.43 -0.47
CA GLN A 35 -25.33 4.45 0.92
C GLN A 35 -25.03 5.93 1.16
N GLU A 36 -25.80 6.49 2.08
CA GLU A 36 -25.56 7.82 2.64
C GLU A 36 -24.07 8.12 2.57
N GLU A 37 -23.73 9.25 1.94
CA GLU A 37 -22.37 9.78 1.89
C GLU A 37 -21.65 9.35 3.15
N VAL A 38 -20.65 8.49 3.00
CA VAL A 38 -19.76 8.14 4.11
C VAL A 38 -19.43 9.48 4.73
N LYS A 39 -19.94 9.75 5.94
CA LYS A 39 -19.65 10.97 6.68
C LYS A 39 -18.17 11.21 6.51
N LYS A 40 -17.82 12.23 5.72
CA LYS A 40 -16.45 12.75 5.68
C LYS A 40 -16.07 12.87 7.14
N ALA A 41 -15.09 12.09 7.55
CA ALA A 41 -14.44 12.28 8.84
C ALA A 41 -14.26 13.78 8.99
N GLU A 42 -14.64 14.33 10.13
CA GLU A 42 -14.65 15.76 10.43
C GLU A 42 -13.45 16.40 9.75
N ASP A 43 -13.70 17.45 8.95
CA ASP A 43 -12.71 18.19 8.16
C ASP A 43 -11.55 18.67 9.04
N HIS A 44 -10.67 17.76 9.43
CA HIS A 44 -9.31 18.14 9.78
C HIS A 44 -8.58 18.26 8.43
N PRO A 45 -8.28 19.47 7.98
CA PRO A 45 -7.57 19.65 6.71
C PRO A 45 -6.26 18.86 6.81
N LEU A 46 -6.14 17.83 5.98
CA LEU A 46 -4.95 17.00 5.91
C LEU A 46 -3.78 17.89 5.46
N ASN A 47 -3.00 18.38 6.42
CA ASN A 47 -1.88 19.27 6.14
C ASN A 47 -0.57 18.48 6.10
N VAL A 48 -0.28 17.90 4.93
CA VAL A 48 0.94 17.12 4.66
C VAL A 48 1.81 17.73 3.56
N GLU A 49 1.48 18.93 3.11
CA GLU A 49 2.27 19.64 2.08
C GLU A 49 3.74 19.76 2.50
N GLY A 50 4.64 19.34 1.62
CA GLY A 50 6.09 19.37 1.85
C GLY A 50 6.64 18.24 2.73
N LYS A 51 5.80 17.37 3.31
CA LYS A 51 6.25 16.17 4.01
C LYS A 51 7.01 15.24 3.07
N ARG A 52 8.04 14.57 3.58
CA ARG A 52 8.90 13.68 2.81
C ARG A 52 8.56 12.23 3.08
N ILE A 53 8.17 11.53 2.03
CA ILE A 53 7.75 10.13 2.09
C ILE A 53 8.73 9.27 1.27
N LEU A 54 9.28 8.24 1.90
CA LEU A 54 10.05 7.21 1.22
C LEU A 54 9.11 6.05 0.86
N ILE A 55 9.17 5.60 -0.40
CA ILE A 55 8.40 4.44 -0.87
C ILE A 55 9.37 3.36 -1.32
N ALA A 56 9.25 2.17 -0.75
CA ALA A 56 9.95 0.96 -1.17
C ALA A 56 8.94 -0.01 -1.81
N GLU A 57 9.05 -0.22 -3.10
CA GLU A 57 8.14 -1.03 -3.93
C GLU A 57 8.92 -1.52 -5.15
N ASP A 58 8.94 -2.84 -5.41
CA ASP A 58 9.67 -3.42 -6.52
C ASP A 58 8.92 -3.41 -7.85
N ASN A 59 7.59 -3.27 -7.81
CA ASN A 59 6.74 -3.21 -8.99
C ASN A 59 6.56 -1.77 -9.48
N GLU A 60 7.06 -1.47 -10.68
CA GLU A 60 7.01 -0.13 -11.28
C GLU A 60 5.59 0.42 -11.40
N LEU A 61 4.60 -0.43 -11.75
CA LEU A 61 3.21 0.00 -11.87
C LEU A 61 2.61 0.39 -10.52
N ASN A 62 2.86 -0.40 -9.47
CA ASN A 62 2.42 -0.06 -8.11
C ASN A 62 3.09 1.22 -7.62
N MET A 63 4.38 1.39 -7.89
CA MET A 63 5.14 2.60 -7.59
C MET A 63 4.53 3.83 -8.26
N GLU A 64 4.19 3.72 -9.55
CA GLU A 64 3.56 4.82 -10.30
C GLU A 64 2.19 5.19 -9.72
N ILE A 65 1.36 4.18 -9.40
CA ILE A 65 0.03 4.38 -8.82
C ILE A 65 0.13 5.17 -7.50
N ILE A 66 0.91 4.69 -6.53
CA ILE A 66 1.01 5.33 -5.22
C ILE A 66 1.64 6.73 -5.33
N THR A 67 2.68 6.88 -6.17
CA THR A 67 3.33 8.18 -6.38
C THR A 67 2.37 9.18 -7.01
N THR A 68 1.52 8.74 -7.95
CA THR A 68 0.51 9.60 -8.59
C THR A 68 -0.54 10.06 -7.59
N ILE A 69 -1.05 9.16 -6.77
CA ILE A 69 -2.01 9.50 -5.71
C ILE A 69 -1.38 10.50 -4.72
N LEU A 70 -0.15 10.26 -4.27
CA LEU A 70 0.52 11.11 -3.29
C LEU A 70 0.87 12.51 -3.83
N LYS A 71 1.02 12.70 -5.14
CA LYS A 71 1.21 14.03 -5.76
C LYS A 71 0.07 15.00 -5.47
N ASP A 72 -1.16 14.49 -5.39
CA ASP A 72 -2.33 15.33 -5.12
C ASP A 72 -2.29 15.95 -3.71
N TYR A 73 -1.57 15.31 -2.78
CA TYR A 73 -1.33 15.79 -1.41
C TYR A 73 -0.10 16.71 -1.29
N LYS A 74 0.60 17.02 -2.42
CA LYS A 74 1.79 17.87 -2.47
C LYS A 74 2.94 17.45 -1.54
N VAL A 75 3.04 16.16 -1.26
CA VAL A 75 4.16 15.58 -0.53
C VAL A 75 5.37 15.38 -1.45
N ILE A 76 6.55 15.32 -0.87
CA ILE A 76 7.80 15.03 -1.58
C ILE A 76 8.04 13.52 -1.48
N VAL A 77 8.03 12.84 -2.61
CA VAL A 77 8.20 11.38 -2.69
C VAL A 77 9.59 11.04 -3.17
N GLU A 78 10.26 10.13 -2.47
CA GLU A 78 11.45 9.42 -2.95
C GLU A 78 11.14 7.93 -3.05
N SER A 79 11.59 7.29 -4.14
CA SER A 79 11.29 5.90 -4.46
C SER A 79 12.54 5.04 -4.45
N VAL A 80 12.41 3.80 -3.97
CA VAL A 80 13.43 2.74 -4.02
C VAL A 80 12.77 1.41 -4.35
N TYR A 81 13.53 0.43 -4.87
CA TYR A 81 12.98 -0.78 -5.45
C TYR A 81 13.21 -2.05 -4.61
N ASN A 82 13.80 -1.93 -3.44
CA ASN A 82 13.98 -3.03 -2.48
C ASN A 82 14.29 -2.51 -1.08
N GLY A 83 14.24 -3.40 -0.10
CA GLY A 83 14.48 -3.06 1.31
C GLY A 83 15.92 -2.61 1.60
N GLN A 84 16.91 -3.12 0.85
CA GLN A 84 18.31 -2.71 1.03
C GLN A 84 18.49 -1.25 0.63
N GLU A 85 17.92 -0.84 -0.50
CA GLU A 85 17.98 0.56 -0.94
C GLU A 85 17.26 1.48 0.05
N ALA A 86 16.11 1.04 0.62
CA ALA A 86 15.41 1.80 1.65
C ALA A 86 16.30 2.01 2.88
N LEU A 87 16.94 0.96 3.37
CA LEU A 87 17.87 1.04 4.51
C LEU A 87 19.04 1.97 4.22
N ASP A 88 19.63 1.89 3.04
CA ASP A 88 20.77 2.71 2.65
C ASP A 88 20.38 4.19 2.49
N LYS A 89 19.21 4.47 1.95
CA LYS A 89 18.63 5.83 1.90
C LYS A 89 18.45 6.41 3.30
N ILE A 90 17.87 5.65 4.23
CA ILE A 90 17.69 6.07 5.62
C ILE A 90 19.05 6.32 6.30
N LYS A 91 20.03 5.44 6.12
CA LYS A 91 21.39 5.62 6.66
C LYS A 91 22.07 6.88 6.16
N ALA A 92 21.92 7.17 4.85
CA ALA A 92 22.53 8.32 4.21
C ALA A 92 21.82 9.65 4.49
N SER A 93 20.56 9.62 4.90
CA SER A 93 19.77 10.82 5.19
C SER A 93 20.15 11.48 6.52
N ALA A 94 19.91 12.77 6.62
CA ALA A 94 19.96 13.47 7.91
C ALA A 94 18.86 12.95 8.86
N PRO A 95 19.04 13.01 10.19
CA PRO A 95 17.99 12.68 11.13
C PRO A 95 16.71 13.50 10.88
N GLY A 96 15.57 12.82 10.86
CA GLY A 96 14.27 13.48 10.61
C GLY A 96 14.04 13.95 9.18
N TYR A 97 14.82 13.44 8.21
CA TYR A 97 14.66 13.81 6.80
C TYR A 97 13.38 13.26 6.19
N TYR A 98 12.96 12.07 6.56
CA TYR A 98 11.70 11.46 6.15
C TYR A 98 10.67 11.53 7.28
N ASP A 99 9.41 11.77 6.91
CA ASP A 99 8.28 11.81 7.83
C ASP A 99 7.53 10.48 7.87
N LEU A 100 7.58 9.69 6.79
CA LEU A 100 6.85 8.43 6.64
C LEU A 100 7.58 7.50 5.66
N ILE A 101 7.46 6.19 5.87
CA ILE A 101 7.92 5.17 4.95
C ILE A 101 6.75 4.26 4.57
N PHE A 102 6.45 4.14 3.27
CA PHE A 102 5.66 3.03 2.73
C PHE A 102 6.60 1.91 2.32
N MET A 103 6.36 0.71 2.84
CA MET A 103 7.27 -0.42 2.66
C MET A 103 6.50 -1.64 2.15
N ASP A 104 6.73 -2.05 0.91
CA ASP A 104 6.24 -3.35 0.46
C ASP A 104 6.87 -4.47 1.29
N ILE A 105 6.07 -5.46 1.64
CA ILE A 105 6.55 -6.63 2.39
C ILE A 105 7.39 -7.53 1.48
N MET A 106 6.95 -7.76 0.25
CA MET A 106 7.52 -8.75 -0.65
C MET A 106 8.40 -8.08 -1.72
N MET A 107 9.68 -7.94 -1.44
CA MET A 107 10.65 -7.37 -2.37
C MET A 107 11.88 -8.25 -2.52
N PRO A 108 12.59 -8.20 -3.67
CA PRO A 108 13.86 -8.89 -3.87
C PRO A 108 14.97 -8.27 -3.02
N VAL A 109 16.10 -8.95 -2.90
CA VAL A 109 17.35 -8.55 -2.21
C VAL A 109 17.16 -8.50 -0.70
N MET A 110 16.26 -7.66 -0.20
CA MET A 110 15.86 -7.54 1.20
C MET A 110 14.37 -7.26 1.24
N ASP A 111 13.62 -8.09 1.96
CA ASP A 111 12.18 -7.89 2.15
C ASP A 111 11.87 -6.74 3.11
N GLY A 112 10.60 -6.27 3.11
CA GLY A 112 10.22 -5.12 3.91
C GLY A 112 10.24 -5.38 5.42
N LEU A 113 10.05 -6.63 5.86
CA LEU A 113 10.09 -6.99 7.28
C LEU A 113 11.52 -6.91 7.81
N GLU A 114 12.48 -7.43 7.03
CA GLU A 114 13.90 -7.38 7.35
C GLU A 114 14.41 -5.93 7.32
N ALA A 115 14.08 -5.18 6.26
CA ALA A 115 14.43 -3.77 6.14
C ALA A 115 13.93 -2.95 7.34
N THR A 116 12.68 -3.18 7.77
CA THR A 116 12.11 -2.50 8.93
C THR A 116 12.89 -2.81 10.21
N LYS A 117 13.22 -4.09 10.46
CA LYS A 117 14.02 -4.48 11.63
C LYS A 117 15.38 -3.80 11.63
N GLU A 118 16.06 -3.76 10.48
CA GLU A 118 17.36 -3.11 10.37
C GLU A 118 17.27 -1.58 10.55
N ILE A 119 16.24 -0.93 10.01
CA ILE A 119 15.97 0.49 10.24
C ILE A 119 15.75 0.76 11.74
N ARG A 120 14.93 -0.05 12.42
CA ARG A 120 14.65 0.10 13.87
C ARG A 120 15.87 -0.14 14.77
N ARG A 121 16.87 -0.90 14.29
CA ARG A 121 18.14 -1.15 14.99
C ARG A 121 19.15 0.00 14.89
N LEU A 122 18.94 0.93 13.98
CA LEU A 122 19.84 2.09 13.89
C LEU A 122 19.80 2.90 15.19
N SER A 123 20.98 3.39 15.63
CA SER A 123 21.14 4.15 16.87
C SER A 123 20.61 5.59 16.77
N ARG A 124 19.69 5.85 15.84
CA ARG A 124 19.07 7.15 15.61
C ARG A 124 17.65 7.13 16.11
N ARG A 125 17.25 8.12 16.89
CA ARG A 125 15.92 8.22 17.49
C ARG A 125 14.82 8.29 16.42
N ASP A 126 15.03 9.07 15.38
CA ASP A 126 14.10 9.18 14.26
C ASP A 126 13.84 7.83 13.55
N CYS A 127 14.85 6.97 13.42
CA CYS A 127 14.69 5.63 12.88
C CYS A 127 13.85 4.70 13.76
N GLN A 128 13.79 4.96 15.04
CA GLN A 128 12.96 4.20 16.00
C GLN A 128 11.52 4.70 16.02
N GLU A 129 11.27 5.96 15.69
CA GLU A 129 9.98 6.64 15.81
C GLU A 129 9.26 6.85 14.46
N ILE A 130 9.99 6.93 13.33
CA ILE A 130 9.38 7.16 12.01
C ILE A 130 8.26 6.14 11.71
N PRO A 131 7.07 6.59 11.30
CA PRO A 131 6.02 5.67 10.87
C PRO A 131 6.47 4.86 9.65
N ILE A 132 6.39 3.53 9.75
CA ILE A 132 6.61 2.59 8.64
C ILE A 132 5.32 1.83 8.41
N ILE A 133 4.74 1.97 7.25
CA ILE A 133 3.47 1.36 6.87
C ILE A 133 3.72 0.25 5.87
N ALA A 134 3.32 -0.96 6.24
CA ALA A 134 3.37 -2.10 5.35
C ALA A 134 2.45 -1.90 4.15
N MET A 135 2.90 -2.29 2.97
CA MET A 135 2.05 -2.47 1.78
C MET A 135 2.05 -3.93 1.39
N SER A 136 0.89 -4.55 1.16
CA SER A 136 0.84 -5.94 0.68
C SER A 136 -0.43 -6.24 -0.10
N ALA A 137 -0.36 -7.27 -0.96
CA ALA A 137 -1.54 -7.80 -1.66
C ALA A 137 -2.53 -8.53 -0.73
N ASN A 138 -2.08 -8.95 0.45
CA ASN A 138 -2.87 -9.71 1.42
C ASN A 138 -2.90 -8.97 2.77
N ALA A 139 -4.10 -8.66 3.24
CA ALA A 139 -4.34 -8.08 4.57
C ALA A 139 -4.85 -9.14 5.56
N PHE A 140 -4.34 -10.40 5.49
CA PHE A 140 -4.71 -11.42 6.45
C PHE A 140 -4.09 -11.13 7.82
N ASP A 141 -4.80 -11.49 8.87
CA ASP A 141 -4.39 -11.25 10.26
C ASP A 141 -2.95 -11.70 10.58
N GLU A 142 -2.48 -12.77 9.94
CA GLU A 142 -1.12 -13.28 10.14
C GLU A 142 -0.05 -12.35 9.55
N ASP A 143 -0.29 -11.74 8.39
CA ASP A 143 0.67 -10.86 7.73
C ASP A 143 0.70 -9.50 8.45
N VAL A 144 -0.45 -9.02 8.90
CA VAL A 144 -0.54 -7.83 9.77
C VAL A 144 0.24 -8.06 11.08
N LYS A 145 0.09 -9.21 11.72
CA LYS A 145 0.84 -9.54 12.96
C LYS A 145 2.35 -9.58 12.73
N LYS A 146 2.80 -10.15 11.60
CA LYS A 146 4.23 -10.19 11.24
C LYS A 146 4.80 -8.80 11.00
N SER A 147 4.08 -7.94 10.29
CA SER A 147 4.53 -6.56 10.02
C SER A 147 4.63 -5.75 11.32
N LEU A 148 3.64 -5.82 12.19
CA LEU A 148 3.71 -5.17 13.51
C LEU A 148 4.85 -5.72 14.37
N ALA A 149 5.06 -7.04 14.39
CA ALA A 149 6.17 -7.67 15.12
C ALA A 149 7.55 -7.27 14.58
N SER A 150 7.66 -6.86 13.32
CA SER A 150 8.90 -6.33 12.73
C SER A 150 9.18 -4.88 13.13
N GLY A 151 8.21 -4.17 13.72
CA GLY A 151 8.30 -2.77 14.12
C GLY A 151 7.61 -1.79 13.17
N MET A 152 6.77 -2.27 12.25
CA MET A 152 5.89 -1.43 11.44
C MET A 152 4.73 -0.88 12.27
N ASN A 153 4.18 0.28 11.86
CA ASN A 153 3.17 1.02 12.61
C ASN A 153 1.75 0.82 12.06
N GLY A 154 1.62 0.28 10.86
CA GLY A 154 0.33 0.06 10.22
C GLY A 154 0.46 -0.78 8.96
N HIS A 155 -0.68 -0.99 8.31
CA HIS A 155 -0.80 -1.84 7.13
C HIS A 155 -1.76 -1.23 6.12
N LEU A 156 -1.36 -1.20 4.86
CA LEU A 156 -2.14 -0.74 3.72
C LEU A 156 -2.23 -1.88 2.70
N SER A 157 -3.45 -2.32 2.39
CA SER A 157 -3.68 -3.35 1.39
C SER A 157 -3.54 -2.81 -0.03
N LYS A 158 -3.04 -3.60 -0.95
CA LYS A 158 -3.09 -3.36 -2.40
C LYS A 158 -4.32 -4.07 -2.99
N PRO A 159 -5.15 -3.43 -3.86
CA PRO A 159 -5.01 -2.05 -4.34
C PRO A 159 -5.25 -1.01 -3.23
N ILE A 160 -4.57 0.14 -3.36
CA ILE A 160 -4.59 1.18 -2.33
C ILE A 160 -5.97 1.80 -2.21
N ASP A 161 -6.54 1.75 -1.02
CA ASP A 161 -7.76 2.44 -0.64
C ASP A 161 -7.43 3.86 -0.20
N LEU A 162 -8.06 4.86 -0.85
CA LEU A 162 -7.80 6.27 -0.59
C LEU A 162 -8.14 6.68 0.84
N ALA A 163 -9.24 6.18 1.41
CA ALA A 163 -9.65 6.52 2.77
C ALA A 163 -8.61 6.02 3.79
N LYS A 164 -8.11 4.80 3.62
CA LYS A 164 -7.04 4.24 4.46
C LYS A 164 -5.71 4.96 4.27
N LEU A 165 -5.40 5.41 3.04
CA LEU A 165 -4.21 6.21 2.79
C LEU A 165 -4.29 7.55 3.53
N GLU A 166 -5.45 8.21 3.52
CA GLU A 166 -5.67 9.46 4.25
C GLU A 166 -5.54 9.27 5.77
N GLU A 167 -6.07 8.17 6.33
CA GLU A 167 -5.86 7.82 7.74
C GLU A 167 -4.36 7.68 8.08
N VAL A 168 -3.58 7.08 7.20
CA VAL A 168 -2.12 6.97 7.36
C VAL A 168 -1.45 8.34 7.29
N LEU A 169 -1.83 9.17 6.34
CA LEU A 169 -1.27 10.51 6.18
C LEU A 169 -1.58 11.42 7.38
N LEU A 170 -2.67 11.18 8.10
CA LEU A 170 -2.96 11.88 9.37
C LEU A 170 -1.87 11.66 10.43
N LEU A 171 -1.12 10.55 10.40
CA LEU A 171 -0.01 10.30 11.33
C LEU A 171 1.10 11.35 11.24
N ILE A 172 1.24 11.99 10.08
CA ILE A 172 2.29 12.99 9.79
C ILE A 172 1.73 14.39 9.52
N SER A 173 0.40 14.55 9.61
CA SER A 173 -0.28 15.84 9.49
C SER A 173 0.11 16.74 10.64
N SER A 174 0.37 18.00 10.35
CA SER A 174 0.80 19.03 11.33
C SER A 174 -0.34 19.97 11.64
#